data_34d4dca104e8fc2d6690afcf3b47ef9d
#
_entry.id   34d4dca104e8fc2d6690afcf3b47ef9d
#
_cell.length_a   1.000
_cell.length_b   1.000
_cell.length_c   1.000
_cell.angle_alpha   90.00
_cell.angle_beta   90.00
_cell.angle_gamma   90.00
#
_symmetry.space_group_name_H-M   'P 1'
#
loop_
_entity.id
_entity.type
_entity.pdbx_description
1 polymer ?
#
loop_
_entity_poly.entity_id
_entity_poly.type
_entity_poly.pdbx_seq_one_letter_code
_entity_poly.pdbx_strand_id
1 'polypeptide(L)'
;DQVVRNGNPDIVLEKIAEAAPHAGTLVLNADDPISLQLADGRQPGTVVTFGMARTPHSTDSCQHLTHDAKVCPKCFGKMEYDFFHYNHIGSFHCPKCGYHTPAPDFLAEGVDFETGDFTIDGAPAHVDYMTAFYFMNFTAATAVCATAGVPLEAAIRAGESFTVSRVRYDEFDVDGRRAILMLTKQNPVSLDQNIDYVITQPGPKTVALYVNNVLYTEDKDISWLYDVSFERLVGRVDHVVCSGGRAYD
;
A
#
# COMPACT_ATOMS: atom_id res chain seq x y z
N ASP A 1 5.73 -4.38 6.07
CA ASP A 1 7.04 -4.29 5.44
C ASP A 1 8.18 -5.02 6.19
N GLN A 2 7.91 -5.58 7.35
CA GLN A 2 8.88 -6.34 8.15
C GLN A 2 8.45 -7.79 8.39
N VAL A 3 7.41 -8.25 7.68
CA VAL A 3 6.84 -9.60 7.87
C VAL A 3 7.89 -10.69 7.61
N VAL A 4 8.72 -10.53 6.59
CA VAL A 4 9.81 -11.49 6.27
C VAL A 4 10.79 -11.65 7.44
N ARG A 5 11.09 -10.56 8.16
CA ARG A 5 12.00 -10.60 9.33
C ARG A 5 11.32 -11.04 10.61
N ASN A 6 10.07 -10.68 10.78
CA ASN A 6 9.33 -10.89 12.02
C ASN A 6 8.25 -11.97 11.90
N GLY A 7 8.02 -12.50 10.69
CA GLY A 7 7.19 -13.68 10.43
C GLY A 7 5.68 -13.50 10.53
N ASN A 8 5.18 -12.39 11.10
CA ASN A 8 3.75 -12.19 11.30
C ASN A 8 3.41 -10.70 11.46
N PRO A 9 2.37 -10.17 10.79
CA PRO A 9 1.86 -8.82 10.98
C PRO A 9 1.57 -8.45 12.44
N ASP A 10 1.08 -9.40 13.24
CA ASP A 10 0.77 -9.18 14.66
C ASP A 10 2.03 -8.83 15.47
N ILE A 11 3.16 -9.48 15.19
CA ILE A 11 4.44 -9.16 15.85
C ILE A 11 4.90 -7.75 15.50
N VAL A 12 4.69 -7.32 14.25
CA VAL A 12 4.98 -5.95 13.82
C VAL A 12 4.08 -4.96 14.55
N LEU A 13 2.77 -5.26 14.65
CA LEU A 13 1.81 -4.44 15.38
C LEU A 13 2.18 -4.32 16.87
N GLU A 14 2.55 -5.42 17.52
CA GLU A 14 3.01 -5.41 18.93
C GLU A 14 4.20 -4.47 19.12
N LYS A 15 5.20 -4.53 18.23
CA LYS A 15 6.38 -3.64 18.31
C LYS A 15 6.01 -2.16 18.11
N ILE A 16 5.06 -1.87 17.24
CA ILE A 16 4.56 -0.50 17.06
C ILE A 16 3.74 -0.08 18.29
N ALA A 17 2.93 -0.98 18.84
CA ALA A 17 2.12 -0.72 20.02
C ALA A 17 2.96 -0.42 21.27
N GLU A 18 4.16 -1.01 21.41
CA GLU A 18 5.13 -0.68 22.47
C GLU A 18 5.59 0.80 22.36
N ALA A 19 5.75 1.32 21.15
CA ALA A 19 6.19 2.70 20.91
C ALA A 19 5.04 3.73 20.92
N ALA A 20 3.85 3.33 20.53
CA ALA A 20 2.70 4.21 20.36
C ALA A 20 2.37 5.08 21.61
N PRO A 21 2.44 4.59 22.87
CA PRO A 21 2.17 5.40 24.07
C PRO A 21 3.12 6.58 24.23
N HIS A 22 4.31 6.53 23.62
CA HIS A 22 5.31 7.60 23.71
C HIS A 22 5.09 8.71 22.66
N ALA A 23 4.19 8.49 21.68
CA ALA A 23 3.82 9.50 20.71
C ALA A 23 2.70 10.39 21.25
N GLY A 24 2.85 11.71 21.11
CA GLY A 24 1.80 12.67 21.47
C GLY A 24 0.57 12.51 20.59
N THR A 25 0.78 12.35 19.28
CA THR A 25 -0.27 12.10 18.27
C THR A 25 0.11 10.93 17.40
N LEU A 26 -0.87 10.08 17.06
CA LEU A 26 -0.74 9.03 16.06
C LEU A 26 -1.45 9.48 14.78
N VAL A 27 -0.83 9.24 13.63
CA VAL A 27 -1.47 9.37 12.32
C VAL A 27 -1.64 7.97 11.76
N LEU A 28 -2.88 7.52 11.60
CA LEU A 28 -3.24 6.13 11.28
C LEU A 28 -4.01 6.04 9.97
N ASN A 29 -3.84 4.94 9.25
CA ASN A 29 -4.63 4.65 8.06
C ASN A 29 -6.05 4.22 8.48
N ALA A 30 -7.06 4.99 8.08
CA ALA A 30 -8.48 4.69 8.34
C ALA A 30 -8.95 3.40 7.63
N ASP A 31 -8.32 3.06 6.51
CA ASP A 31 -8.67 1.91 5.66
C ASP A 31 -7.95 0.62 6.10
N ASP A 32 -7.14 0.67 7.16
CA ASP A 32 -6.40 -0.47 7.71
C ASP A 32 -6.94 -0.89 9.08
N PRO A 33 -7.75 -1.98 9.14
CA PRO A 33 -8.31 -2.44 10.41
C PRO A 33 -7.25 -2.92 11.41
N ILE A 34 -6.03 -3.23 10.95
CA ILE A 34 -4.96 -3.70 11.83
C ILE A 34 -4.31 -2.52 12.54
N SER A 35 -3.88 -1.50 11.80
CA SER A 35 -3.21 -0.32 12.39
C SER A 35 -4.16 0.55 13.23
N LEU A 36 -5.45 0.60 12.89
CA LEU A 36 -6.44 1.34 13.66
C LEU A 36 -6.62 0.84 15.11
N GLN A 37 -6.18 -0.38 15.44
CA GLN A 37 -6.18 -0.87 16.81
C GLN A 37 -5.30 0.01 17.74
N LEU A 38 -4.29 0.67 17.18
CA LEU A 38 -3.41 1.58 17.93
C LEU A 38 -4.15 2.82 18.47
N ALA A 39 -5.36 3.09 17.99
CA ALA A 39 -6.23 4.14 18.51
C ALA A 39 -6.87 3.78 19.86
N ASP A 40 -6.88 2.49 20.23
CA ASP A 40 -7.58 2.04 21.44
C ASP A 40 -7.00 2.66 22.71
N GLY A 41 -7.89 3.15 23.54
CA GLY A 41 -7.52 3.79 24.81
C GLY A 41 -6.81 5.13 24.70
N ARG A 42 -6.66 5.66 23.48
CA ARG A 42 -6.07 7.00 23.27
C ARG A 42 -7.04 8.10 23.66
N GLN A 43 -6.48 9.22 24.11
CA GLN A 43 -7.27 10.41 24.42
C GLN A 43 -7.84 11.04 23.14
N PRO A 44 -9.05 11.62 23.19
CA PRO A 44 -9.59 12.38 22.07
C PRO A 44 -8.61 13.44 21.55
N GLY A 45 -8.48 13.57 20.24
CA GLY A 45 -7.57 14.54 19.61
C GLY A 45 -6.10 14.11 19.53
N THR A 46 -5.76 12.90 20.04
CA THR A 46 -4.39 12.35 19.90
C THR A 46 -4.27 11.29 18.81
N VAL A 47 -5.33 11.09 18.03
CA VAL A 47 -5.35 10.24 16.85
C VAL A 47 -5.89 11.07 15.69
N VAL A 48 -5.16 11.05 14.59
CA VAL A 48 -5.52 11.63 13.30
C VAL A 48 -5.53 10.50 12.29
N THR A 49 -6.50 10.50 11.40
CA THR A 49 -6.66 9.45 10.40
C THR A 49 -6.53 9.98 8.99
N PHE A 50 -5.99 9.18 8.11
CA PHE A 50 -6.01 9.42 6.67
C PHE A 50 -6.60 8.20 5.96
N GLY A 51 -7.17 8.41 4.78
CA GLY A 51 -7.76 7.34 3.99
C GLY A 51 -7.93 7.75 2.53
N MET A 52 -8.47 6.85 1.74
CA MET A 52 -8.74 7.09 0.32
C MET A 52 -10.17 6.69 -0.02
N ALA A 53 -10.89 7.56 -0.72
CA ALA A 53 -12.20 7.24 -1.25
C ALA A 53 -12.11 6.10 -2.28
N ARG A 54 -13.24 5.43 -2.54
CA ARG A 54 -13.31 4.40 -3.57
C ARG A 54 -12.77 4.95 -4.91
N THR A 55 -11.86 4.21 -5.52
CA THR A 55 -11.23 4.55 -6.79
C THR A 55 -11.76 3.67 -7.93
N PRO A 56 -11.51 4.01 -9.21
CA PRO A 56 -11.83 3.12 -10.35
C PRO A 56 -11.14 1.74 -10.27
N HIS A 57 -10.03 1.62 -9.54
CA HIS A 57 -9.28 0.37 -9.35
C HIS A 57 -9.69 -0.39 -8.07
N SER A 58 -10.55 0.20 -7.23
CA SER A 58 -11.10 -0.50 -6.07
C SER A 58 -12.03 -1.63 -6.49
N THR A 59 -11.97 -2.75 -5.78
CA THR A 59 -12.70 -3.98 -6.10
C THR A 59 -13.66 -4.39 -4.98
N ASP A 60 -14.76 -5.10 -5.32
CA ASP A 60 -15.73 -5.57 -4.33
C ASP A 60 -15.27 -6.85 -3.59
N SER A 61 -14.17 -7.46 -4.05
CA SER A 61 -13.56 -8.62 -3.41
C SER A 61 -12.05 -8.52 -3.43
N CYS A 62 -11.39 -9.06 -2.41
CA CYS A 62 -9.94 -9.11 -2.36
C CYS A 62 -9.39 -9.88 -3.56
N GLN A 63 -8.54 -9.25 -4.36
CA GLN A 63 -7.94 -9.81 -5.57
C GLN A 63 -6.57 -10.45 -5.31
N HIS A 64 -6.07 -10.34 -4.09
CA HIS A 64 -4.73 -10.80 -3.69
C HIS A 64 -4.80 -12.03 -2.79
N LEU A 65 -3.75 -12.82 -2.78
CA LEU A 65 -3.63 -13.99 -1.89
C LEU A 65 -3.55 -13.56 -0.43
N THR A 66 -2.79 -12.50 -0.16
CA THR A 66 -2.66 -11.95 1.19
C THR A 66 -3.87 -11.13 1.57
N HIS A 67 -4.53 -11.51 2.65
CA HIS A 67 -5.66 -10.80 3.27
C HIS A 67 -5.59 -11.01 4.78
N ASP A 68 -4.83 -10.16 5.48
CA ASP A 68 -4.50 -10.35 6.89
C ASP A 68 -5.65 -10.00 7.85
N ALA A 69 -6.68 -9.27 7.39
CA ALA A 69 -7.81 -8.84 8.20
C ALA A 69 -9.14 -9.50 7.81
N LYS A 70 -9.16 -10.83 7.60
CA LYS A 70 -10.39 -11.61 7.40
C LYS A 70 -11.25 -11.71 8.66
N VAL A 71 -10.61 -11.55 9.80
CA VAL A 71 -11.20 -11.66 11.13
C VAL A 71 -11.07 -10.33 11.85
N CYS A 72 -12.14 -9.91 12.50
CA CYS A 72 -12.16 -8.66 13.25
C CYS A 72 -11.16 -8.70 14.42
N PRO A 73 -10.21 -7.77 14.50
CA PRO A 73 -9.23 -7.75 15.57
C PRO A 73 -9.84 -7.45 16.95
N LYS A 74 -11.08 -6.92 17.01
CA LYS A 74 -11.75 -6.56 18.26
C LYS A 74 -12.58 -7.69 18.86
N CYS A 75 -13.25 -8.49 18.03
CA CYS A 75 -14.23 -9.48 18.53
C CYS A 75 -14.11 -10.85 17.87
N PHE A 76 -13.12 -11.06 17.00
CA PHE A 76 -12.89 -12.27 16.23
C PHE A 76 -14.09 -12.71 15.37
N GLY A 77 -14.99 -11.78 15.05
CA GLY A 77 -16.05 -11.99 14.06
C GLY A 77 -15.49 -11.86 12.64
N LYS A 78 -16.24 -12.36 11.66
CA LYS A 78 -15.88 -12.18 10.26
C LYS A 78 -15.90 -10.68 9.89
N MET A 79 -14.88 -10.21 9.20
CA MET A 79 -14.87 -8.86 8.61
C MET A 79 -15.59 -8.86 7.28
N GLU A 80 -16.29 -7.79 7.00
CA GLU A 80 -16.92 -7.49 5.72
C GLU A 80 -16.36 -6.18 5.17
N TYR A 81 -16.33 -6.07 3.84
CA TYR A 81 -15.75 -4.92 3.14
C TYR A 81 -16.75 -4.39 2.13
N ASP A 82 -16.89 -3.08 2.08
CA ASP A 82 -17.64 -2.39 1.04
C ASP A 82 -16.84 -2.34 -0.27
N PHE A 83 -15.51 -2.22 -0.14
CA PHE A 83 -14.55 -2.33 -1.23
C PHE A 83 -13.13 -2.52 -0.70
N PHE A 84 -12.25 -2.99 -1.58
CA PHE A 84 -10.82 -3.11 -1.34
C PHE A 84 -10.06 -2.16 -2.26
N HIS A 85 -9.07 -1.48 -1.76
CA HIS A 85 -8.05 -0.81 -2.58
C HIS A 85 -6.97 -1.83 -3.00
N TYR A 86 -6.47 -2.58 -2.02
CA TYR A 86 -5.54 -3.71 -2.20
C TYR A 86 -5.48 -4.53 -0.92
N ASN A 87 -5.17 -5.81 -1.01
CA ASN A 87 -5.06 -6.75 0.11
C ASN A 87 -6.21 -6.60 1.12
N HIS A 88 -5.94 -6.19 2.36
CA HIS A 88 -6.94 -5.89 3.39
C HIS A 88 -7.18 -4.39 3.60
N ILE A 89 -6.61 -3.55 2.77
CA ILE A 89 -6.79 -2.09 2.84
C ILE A 89 -8.02 -1.70 2.04
N GLY A 90 -8.98 -1.04 2.69
CA GLY A 90 -10.23 -0.62 2.08
C GLY A 90 -11.31 -0.23 3.10
N SER A 91 -12.53 0.02 2.64
CA SER A 91 -13.66 0.28 3.52
C SER A 91 -14.18 -1.02 4.11
N PHE A 92 -14.11 -1.14 5.42
CA PHE A 92 -14.47 -2.34 6.15
C PHE A 92 -15.47 -2.09 7.26
N HIS A 93 -16.21 -3.14 7.64
CA HIS A 93 -17.03 -3.15 8.84
C HIS A 93 -17.13 -4.56 9.43
N CYS A 94 -17.32 -4.61 10.74
CA CYS A 94 -17.61 -5.85 11.46
C CYS A 94 -19.08 -5.88 11.87
N PRO A 95 -19.93 -6.76 11.30
CA PRO A 95 -21.35 -6.83 11.64
C PRO A 95 -21.60 -7.29 13.09
N LYS A 96 -20.60 -7.90 13.74
CA LYS A 96 -20.73 -8.41 15.12
C LYS A 96 -20.52 -7.32 16.18
N CYS A 97 -19.54 -6.43 16.01
CA CYS A 97 -19.19 -5.44 17.05
C CYS A 97 -19.26 -3.99 16.58
N GLY A 98 -19.52 -3.75 15.30
CA GLY A 98 -19.61 -2.42 14.73
C GLY A 98 -18.26 -1.73 14.46
N TYR A 99 -17.12 -2.45 14.60
CA TYR A 99 -15.82 -1.91 14.22
C TYR A 99 -15.80 -1.66 12.70
N HIS A 100 -15.45 -0.45 12.28
CA HIS A 100 -15.54 -0.04 10.88
C HIS A 100 -14.52 1.04 10.53
N THR A 101 -14.31 1.27 9.23
CA THR A 101 -13.54 2.40 8.69
C THR A 101 -14.16 3.70 9.17
N PRO A 102 -13.46 4.52 10.00
CA PRO A 102 -13.96 5.83 10.39
C PRO A 102 -13.90 6.81 9.21
N ALA A 103 -14.66 7.90 9.28
CA ALA A 103 -14.43 9.03 8.39
C ALA A 103 -13.01 9.57 8.65
N PRO A 104 -12.12 9.59 7.65
CA PRO A 104 -10.75 10.05 7.85
C PRO A 104 -10.69 11.57 8.02
N ASP A 105 -9.70 12.04 8.80
CA ASP A 105 -9.41 13.48 8.95
C ASP A 105 -8.74 14.05 7.69
N PHE A 106 -8.04 13.22 6.92
CA PHE A 106 -7.45 13.56 5.62
C PHE A 106 -7.88 12.54 4.58
N LEU A 107 -8.70 12.94 3.62
CA LEU A 107 -9.27 12.06 2.60
C LEU A 107 -8.68 12.34 1.22
N ALA A 108 -8.05 11.32 0.63
CA ALA A 108 -7.71 11.33 -0.79
C ALA A 108 -8.93 10.98 -1.64
N GLU A 109 -9.26 11.83 -2.62
CA GLU A 109 -10.42 11.67 -3.50
C GLU A 109 -10.08 11.93 -4.96
N GLY A 110 -10.92 11.45 -5.87
CA GLY A 110 -10.77 11.73 -7.30
C GLY A 110 -9.49 11.18 -7.91
N VAL A 111 -8.98 10.08 -7.36
CA VAL A 111 -7.70 9.48 -7.80
C VAL A 111 -7.77 9.03 -9.25
N ASP A 112 -6.91 9.60 -10.07
CA ASP A 112 -6.71 9.24 -11.47
C ASP A 112 -5.36 8.51 -11.62
N PHE A 113 -5.43 7.23 -11.97
CA PHE A 113 -4.25 6.36 -12.16
C PHE A 113 -3.56 6.55 -13.52
N GLU A 114 -4.13 7.34 -14.43
CA GLU A 114 -3.51 7.66 -15.72
C GLU A 114 -2.68 8.93 -15.63
N THR A 115 -3.20 9.95 -14.94
CA THR A 115 -2.52 11.25 -14.82
C THR A 115 -1.72 11.40 -13.53
N GLY A 116 -2.08 10.69 -12.46
CA GLY A 116 -1.51 10.86 -11.13
C GLY A 116 -2.18 11.96 -10.31
N ASP A 117 -3.24 12.59 -10.84
CA ASP A 117 -3.94 13.68 -10.17
C ASP A 117 -4.95 13.15 -9.16
N PHE A 118 -5.13 13.86 -8.07
CA PHE A 118 -6.13 13.59 -7.04
C PHE A 118 -6.32 14.84 -6.15
N THR A 119 -7.15 14.75 -5.12
CA THR A 119 -7.28 15.80 -4.11
C THR A 119 -7.10 15.22 -2.71
N ILE A 120 -6.61 16.05 -1.77
CA ILE A 120 -6.64 15.77 -0.33
C ILE A 120 -7.49 16.86 0.31
N ASP A 121 -8.64 16.50 0.87
CA ASP A 121 -9.64 17.44 1.42
C ASP A 121 -9.98 18.58 0.44
N GLY A 122 -10.09 18.26 -0.84
CA GLY A 122 -10.38 19.20 -1.91
C GLY A 122 -9.17 20.01 -2.41
N ALA A 123 -8.01 19.95 -1.76
CA ALA A 123 -6.79 20.56 -2.25
C ALA A 123 -6.15 19.68 -3.33
N PRO A 124 -5.83 20.22 -4.54
CA PRO A 124 -5.25 19.43 -5.62
C PRO A 124 -3.84 18.93 -5.25
N ALA A 125 -3.56 17.71 -5.68
CA ALA A 125 -2.31 17.00 -5.46
C ALA A 125 -1.96 16.11 -6.67
N HIS A 126 -0.69 15.82 -6.87
CA HIS A 126 -0.17 15.01 -7.97
C HIS A 126 0.94 14.06 -7.52
N VAL A 127 1.00 12.88 -8.15
CA VAL A 127 2.08 11.91 -7.97
C VAL A 127 2.53 11.34 -9.31
N ASP A 128 3.83 11.08 -9.46
CA ASP A 128 4.41 10.47 -10.66
C ASP A 128 4.36 8.93 -10.65
N TYR A 129 4.11 8.32 -9.50
CA TYR A 129 4.06 6.86 -9.34
C TYR A 129 2.65 6.40 -8.97
N MET A 130 1.84 6.07 -9.99
CA MET A 130 0.40 5.85 -9.90
C MET A 130 0.07 4.43 -9.40
N THR A 131 0.43 4.14 -8.16
CA THR A 131 0.01 2.94 -7.43
C THR A 131 -0.84 3.31 -6.22
N ALA A 132 -1.81 2.46 -5.85
CA ALA A 132 -2.73 2.75 -4.75
C ALA A 132 -1.98 3.05 -3.44
N PHE A 133 -0.92 2.27 -3.14
CA PHE A 133 -0.12 2.51 -1.93
C PHE A 133 0.64 3.83 -1.97
N TYR A 134 1.00 4.35 -3.18
CA TYR A 134 1.74 5.60 -3.26
C TYR A 134 0.84 6.82 -3.03
N PHE A 135 -0.39 6.81 -3.55
CA PHE A 135 -1.40 7.81 -3.21
C PHE A 135 -1.65 7.84 -1.70
N MET A 136 -1.79 6.66 -1.06
CA MET A 136 -1.94 6.56 0.39
C MET A 136 -0.71 7.05 1.16
N ASN A 137 0.50 6.72 0.71
CA ASN A 137 1.74 7.18 1.35
C ASN A 137 1.89 8.70 1.25
N PHE A 138 1.52 9.29 0.09
CA PHE A 138 1.52 10.74 -0.09
C PHE A 138 0.52 11.41 0.86
N THR A 139 -0.72 10.86 0.94
CA THR A 139 -1.75 11.36 1.87
C THR A 139 -1.31 11.23 3.32
N ALA A 140 -0.69 10.10 3.69
CA ALA A 140 -0.13 9.90 5.03
C ALA A 140 0.95 10.94 5.38
N ALA A 141 1.89 11.19 4.47
CA ALA A 141 2.95 12.17 4.67
C ALA A 141 2.38 13.59 4.82
N THR A 142 1.41 13.94 3.97
CA THR A 142 0.69 15.22 4.03
C THR A 142 -0.05 15.37 5.37
N ALA A 143 -0.77 14.33 5.81
CA ALA A 143 -1.48 14.30 7.09
C ALA A 143 -0.51 14.49 8.28
N VAL A 144 0.65 13.84 8.26
CA VAL A 144 1.70 14.02 9.29
C VAL A 144 2.19 15.46 9.32
N CYS A 145 2.51 16.05 8.15
CA CYS A 145 2.98 17.44 8.06
C CYS A 145 1.90 18.43 8.55
N ALA A 146 0.65 18.24 8.11
CA ALA A 146 -0.46 19.09 8.52
C ALA A 146 -0.73 18.98 10.04
N THR A 147 -0.69 17.78 10.59
CA THR A 147 -0.80 17.53 12.04
C THR A 147 0.32 18.21 12.83
N ALA A 148 1.52 18.34 12.25
CA ALA A 148 2.64 19.09 12.80
C ALA A 148 2.53 20.61 12.63
N GLY A 149 1.43 21.12 12.05
CA GLY A 149 1.18 22.56 11.89
C GLY A 149 1.65 23.15 10.55
N VAL A 150 2.06 22.33 9.59
CA VAL A 150 2.35 22.79 8.22
C VAL A 150 1.04 23.01 7.48
N PRO A 151 0.81 24.14 6.80
CA PRO A 151 -0.38 24.32 5.97
C PRO A 151 -0.53 23.21 4.93
N LEU A 152 -1.75 22.71 4.72
CA LEU A 152 -2.05 21.57 3.85
C LEU A 152 -1.43 21.71 2.45
N GLU A 153 -1.68 22.85 1.80
CA GLU A 153 -1.17 23.10 0.43
C GLU A 153 0.37 23.21 0.40
N ALA A 154 1.00 23.61 1.50
CA ALA A 154 2.45 23.64 1.59
C ALA A 154 3.03 22.22 1.73
N ALA A 155 2.37 21.35 2.51
CA ALA A 155 2.73 19.96 2.63
C ALA A 155 2.57 19.22 1.29
N ILE A 156 1.46 19.46 0.57
CA ILE A 156 1.21 18.91 -0.76
C ILE A 156 2.31 19.33 -1.73
N ARG A 157 2.58 20.63 -1.88
CA ARG A 157 3.66 21.13 -2.78
C ARG A 157 5.03 20.55 -2.43
N ALA A 158 5.33 20.37 -1.17
CA ALA A 158 6.59 19.73 -0.77
C ALA A 158 6.62 18.25 -1.18
N GLY A 159 5.50 17.54 -1.04
CA GLY A 159 5.34 16.15 -1.51
C GLY A 159 5.52 16.01 -3.02
N GLU A 160 4.90 16.89 -3.81
CA GLU A 160 5.02 16.92 -5.28
C GLU A 160 6.47 17.21 -5.77
N SER A 161 7.23 17.94 -4.98
CA SER A 161 8.66 18.18 -5.29
C SER A 161 9.55 16.97 -5.00
N PHE A 162 9.03 15.95 -4.32
CA PHE A 162 9.77 14.75 -3.97
C PHE A 162 9.80 13.78 -5.14
N THR A 163 10.99 13.54 -5.67
CA THR A 163 11.19 12.54 -6.72
C THR A 163 11.36 11.14 -6.10
N VAL A 164 10.57 10.19 -6.54
CA VAL A 164 10.75 8.78 -6.16
C VAL A 164 12.16 8.35 -6.55
N SER A 165 12.86 7.69 -5.64
CA SER A 165 14.20 7.18 -5.92
C SER A 165 14.16 6.27 -7.15
N ARG A 166 15.05 6.51 -8.12
CA ARG A 166 15.22 5.68 -9.33
C ARG A 166 15.48 4.20 -9.03
N VAL A 167 15.96 3.91 -7.84
CA VAL A 167 16.09 2.51 -7.36
C VAL A 167 14.72 1.88 -7.08
N ARG A 168 13.68 2.69 -6.79
CA ARG A 168 12.32 2.18 -6.50
C ARG A 168 11.42 2.14 -7.71
N TYR A 169 11.52 3.16 -8.52
CA TYR A 169 10.77 3.32 -9.76
C TYR A 169 11.61 4.15 -10.72
N ASP A 170 11.87 3.64 -11.89
CA ASP A 170 12.53 4.36 -12.98
C ASP A 170 11.87 3.99 -14.31
N GLU A 171 11.76 4.96 -15.19
CA GLU A 171 11.19 4.78 -16.52
C GLU A 171 12.20 5.29 -17.56
N PHE A 172 12.45 4.48 -18.58
CA PHE A 172 13.42 4.78 -19.61
C PHE A 172 13.03 4.16 -20.94
N ASP A 173 13.56 4.69 -22.03
CA ASP A 173 13.40 4.14 -23.37
C ASP A 173 14.54 3.16 -23.70
N VAL A 174 14.17 2.00 -24.24
CA VAL A 174 15.11 0.99 -24.76
C VAL A 174 14.71 0.69 -26.20
N ASP A 175 15.43 1.25 -27.16
CA ASP A 175 15.20 1.04 -28.58
C ASP A 175 13.74 1.32 -29.01
N GLY A 176 13.17 2.44 -28.55
CA GLY A 176 11.80 2.85 -28.83
C GLY A 176 10.73 2.09 -28.04
N ARG A 177 11.12 1.38 -26.99
CA ARG A 177 10.22 0.67 -26.07
C ARG A 177 10.29 1.27 -24.69
N ARG A 178 9.13 1.57 -24.13
CA ARG A 178 9.02 1.99 -22.73
C ARG A 178 9.44 0.84 -21.81
N ALA A 179 10.45 1.06 -20.99
CA ALA A 179 10.90 0.13 -19.97
C ALA A 179 10.68 0.74 -18.59
N ILE A 180 10.14 -0.04 -17.66
CA ILE A 180 9.87 0.39 -16.29
C ILE A 180 10.60 -0.55 -15.35
N LEU A 181 11.44 0.01 -14.49
CA LEU A 181 12.09 -0.70 -13.41
C LEU A 181 11.34 -0.42 -12.11
N MET A 182 10.88 -1.48 -11.46
CA MET A 182 10.18 -1.40 -10.18
C MET A 182 10.88 -2.31 -9.17
N LEU A 183 11.47 -1.73 -8.13
CA LEU A 183 12.11 -2.49 -7.07
C LEU A 183 11.18 -2.59 -5.86
N THR A 184 10.80 -3.80 -5.52
CA THR A 184 10.16 -4.10 -4.24
C THR A 184 11.17 -4.64 -3.25
N LYS A 185 10.94 -4.41 -1.96
CA LYS A 185 11.53 -5.25 -0.93
C LYS A 185 10.83 -6.62 -0.98
N GLN A 186 11.39 -7.61 -0.30
CA GLN A 186 10.83 -8.95 -0.12
C GLN A 186 9.49 -8.89 0.64
N ASN A 187 8.47 -8.43 -0.07
CA ASN A 187 7.15 -8.15 0.50
C ASN A 187 6.09 -8.45 -0.56
N PRO A 188 5.19 -9.42 -0.33
CA PRO A 188 4.17 -9.82 -1.29
C PRO A 188 3.23 -8.66 -1.63
N VAL A 189 2.80 -7.87 -0.64
CA VAL A 189 1.88 -6.75 -0.86
C VAL A 189 2.45 -5.72 -1.84
N SER A 190 3.74 -5.36 -1.67
CA SER A 190 4.38 -4.41 -2.58
C SER A 190 4.55 -4.95 -3.99
N LEU A 191 4.82 -6.26 -4.13
CA LEU A 191 4.93 -6.89 -5.44
C LEU A 191 3.57 -7.03 -6.11
N ASP A 192 2.53 -7.38 -5.37
CA ASP A 192 1.14 -7.40 -5.86
C ASP A 192 0.72 -6.03 -6.39
N GLN A 193 1.07 -4.94 -5.72
CA GLN A 193 0.79 -3.58 -6.20
C GLN A 193 1.54 -3.24 -7.51
N ASN A 194 2.76 -3.76 -7.68
CA ASN A 194 3.48 -3.61 -8.94
C ASN A 194 2.83 -4.46 -10.05
N ILE A 195 2.32 -5.64 -9.73
CA ILE A 195 1.53 -6.45 -10.66
C ILE A 195 0.26 -5.70 -11.07
N ASP A 196 -0.46 -5.10 -10.11
CA ASP A 196 -1.64 -4.27 -10.38
C ASP A 196 -1.31 -3.13 -11.34
N TYR A 197 -0.23 -2.41 -11.09
CA TYR A 197 0.23 -1.34 -11.97
C TYR A 197 0.51 -1.87 -13.39
N VAL A 198 1.25 -2.98 -13.50
CA VAL A 198 1.63 -3.56 -14.80
C VAL A 198 0.41 -4.03 -15.59
N ILE A 199 -0.53 -4.74 -14.97
CA ILE A 199 -1.71 -5.28 -15.69
C ILE A 199 -2.67 -4.19 -16.18
N THR A 200 -2.64 -3.00 -15.58
CA THR A 200 -3.47 -1.86 -16.00
C THR A 200 -2.82 -1.04 -17.12
N GLN A 201 -1.51 -1.18 -17.36
CA GLN A 201 -0.85 -0.47 -18.46
C GLN A 201 -1.38 -0.92 -19.83
N PRO A 202 -1.54 -0.01 -20.80
CA PRO A 202 -2.02 -0.37 -22.14
C PRO A 202 -0.95 -1.10 -22.96
N GLY A 203 -1.40 -1.82 -23.99
CA GLY A 203 -0.55 -2.42 -25.01
C GLY A 203 0.16 -3.72 -24.61
N PRO A 204 0.93 -4.29 -25.55
CA PRO A 204 1.71 -5.51 -25.31
C PRO A 204 2.77 -5.32 -24.22
N LYS A 205 2.92 -6.32 -23.35
CA LYS A 205 3.80 -6.24 -22.17
C LYS A 205 4.63 -7.51 -21.99
N THR A 206 5.91 -7.31 -21.70
CA THR A 206 6.79 -8.37 -21.17
C THR A 206 7.17 -8.01 -19.74
N VAL A 207 6.96 -8.93 -18.82
CA VAL A 207 7.38 -8.79 -17.41
C VAL A 207 8.65 -9.57 -17.19
N ALA A 208 9.70 -8.91 -16.71
CA ALA A 208 10.92 -9.56 -16.25
C ALA A 208 10.93 -9.58 -14.70
N LEU A 209 10.83 -10.78 -14.14
CA LEU A 209 10.91 -10.99 -12.70
C LEU A 209 12.35 -11.38 -12.34
N TYR A 210 13.02 -10.54 -11.59
CA TYR A 210 14.38 -10.81 -11.10
C TYR A 210 14.34 -11.00 -9.59
N VAL A 211 14.53 -12.21 -9.13
CA VAL A 211 14.58 -12.56 -7.70
C VAL A 211 15.95 -13.08 -7.33
N ASN A 212 16.60 -12.39 -6.41
CA ASN A 212 17.93 -12.75 -5.93
C ASN A 212 17.97 -12.73 -4.40
N ASN A 213 18.57 -13.75 -3.82
CA ASN A 213 18.73 -13.90 -2.36
C ASN A 213 20.21 -14.00 -1.94
N VAL A 214 21.13 -13.56 -2.80
CA VAL A 214 22.58 -13.80 -2.62
C VAL A 214 23.27 -12.72 -1.79
N LEU A 215 22.70 -11.52 -1.69
CA LEU A 215 23.41 -10.35 -1.16
C LEU A 215 23.43 -10.25 0.37
N TYR A 216 22.46 -10.85 1.07
CA TYR A 216 22.36 -10.74 2.53
C TYR A 216 21.99 -12.10 3.15
N THR A 217 22.57 -12.40 4.31
CA THR A 217 22.24 -13.62 5.07
C THR A 217 20.78 -13.68 5.55
N GLU A 218 20.14 -12.52 5.62
CA GLU A 218 18.72 -12.35 5.99
C GLU A 218 17.76 -12.67 4.84
N ASP A 219 18.24 -12.67 3.60
CA ASP A 219 17.43 -12.84 2.38
C ASP A 219 17.28 -14.30 1.94
N LYS A 220 17.62 -15.25 2.82
CA LYS A 220 17.53 -16.69 2.50
C LYS A 220 16.11 -17.22 2.49
N ASP A 221 15.22 -16.60 3.27
CA ASP A 221 13.82 -16.96 3.29
C ASP A 221 13.09 -16.29 2.11
N ILE A 222 12.61 -17.11 1.20
CA ILE A 222 11.86 -16.69 0.01
C ILE A 222 10.39 -17.12 0.09
N SER A 223 9.92 -17.62 1.24
CA SER A 223 8.53 -18.09 1.40
C SER A 223 7.50 -17.01 1.04
N TRP A 224 7.87 -15.74 1.18
CA TRP A 224 7.03 -14.60 0.78
C TRP A 224 6.63 -14.62 -0.71
N LEU A 225 7.39 -15.30 -1.60
CA LEU A 225 7.03 -15.45 -3.02
C LEU A 225 5.73 -16.23 -3.20
N TYR A 226 5.43 -17.17 -2.32
CA TYR A 226 4.21 -17.98 -2.39
C TYR A 226 2.95 -17.21 -1.98
N ASP A 227 3.11 -16.03 -1.39
CA ASP A 227 2.02 -15.12 -1.02
C ASP A 227 1.75 -14.05 -2.09
N VAL A 228 2.53 -14.06 -3.20
CA VAL A 228 2.36 -13.13 -4.32
C VAL A 228 1.37 -13.69 -5.32
N SER A 229 0.46 -12.85 -5.79
CA SER A 229 -0.62 -13.21 -6.72
C SER A 229 -0.15 -13.22 -8.19
N PHE A 230 0.89 -14.00 -8.52
CA PHE A 230 1.46 -14.07 -9.86
C PHE A 230 0.46 -14.54 -10.92
N GLU A 231 -0.53 -15.34 -10.55
CA GLU A 231 -1.60 -15.82 -11.44
C GLU A 231 -2.38 -14.68 -12.10
N ARG A 232 -2.35 -13.49 -11.51
CA ARG A 232 -2.99 -12.29 -12.07
C ARG A 232 -2.31 -11.78 -13.35
N LEU A 233 -1.08 -12.20 -13.62
CA LEU A 233 -0.39 -11.92 -14.88
C LEU A 233 -0.95 -12.74 -16.05
N VAL A 234 -1.59 -13.88 -15.78
CA VAL A 234 -2.10 -14.78 -16.83
C VAL A 234 -3.14 -14.09 -17.69
N GLY A 235 -2.90 -14.05 -19.00
CA GLY A 235 -3.78 -13.38 -19.97
C GLY A 235 -3.78 -11.84 -19.91
N ARG A 236 -2.92 -11.25 -19.07
CA ARG A 236 -2.76 -9.79 -18.94
C ARG A 236 -1.42 -9.27 -19.46
N VAL A 237 -0.46 -10.16 -19.64
CA VAL A 237 0.85 -9.87 -20.22
C VAL A 237 1.16 -10.90 -21.31
N ASP A 238 2.00 -10.53 -22.28
CA ASP A 238 2.33 -11.41 -23.42
C ASP A 238 3.42 -12.41 -23.05
N HIS A 239 4.39 -11.97 -22.25
CA HIS A 239 5.52 -12.79 -21.83
C HIS A 239 5.89 -12.50 -20.37
N VAL A 240 6.33 -13.57 -19.67
CA VAL A 240 6.98 -13.50 -18.37
C VAL A 240 8.35 -14.15 -18.48
N VAL A 241 9.38 -13.45 -18.07
CA VAL A 241 10.77 -13.93 -18.02
C VAL A 241 11.23 -13.93 -16.56
N CYS A 242 11.59 -15.10 -16.04
CA CYS A 242 12.12 -15.23 -14.71
C CYS A 242 13.66 -15.29 -14.76
N SER A 243 14.31 -14.55 -13.87
CA SER A 243 15.76 -14.47 -13.79
C SER A 243 16.25 -14.32 -12.34
N GLY A 244 17.56 -14.47 -12.15
CA GLY A 244 18.17 -14.42 -10.81
C GLY A 244 18.35 -15.81 -10.21
N GLY A 245 18.89 -15.87 -9.01
CA GLY A 245 19.19 -17.13 -8.30
C GLY A 245 17.96 -17.99 -7.97
N ARG A 246 16.77 -17.40 -8.07
CA ARG A 246 15.48 -18.04 -7.71
C ARG A 246 14.49 -18.05 -8.89
N ALA A 247 15.02 -18.11 -10.11
CA ALA A 247 14.18 -18.07 -11.33
C ALA A 247 13.26 -19.28 -11.49
N TYR A 248 13.52 -20.38 -10.82
CA TYR A 248 12.75 -21.63 -10.91
C TYR A 248 11.71 -21.79 -9.78
N ASP A 249 11.75 -20.96 -8.75
CA ASP A 249 10.77 -20.97 -7.66
C ASP A 249 9.51 -20.23 -8.05
#